data_fabbdb4df326b59037b2e351122bfbbc
#
_entry.id   fabbdb4df326b59037b2e351122bfbbc
#
_cell.length_a   1.000
_cell.length_b   1.000
_cell.length_c   1.000
_cell.angle_alpha   90.00
_cell.angle_beta   90.00
_cell.angle_gamma   90.00
#
_symmetry.space_group_name_H-M   'P 1'
#
loop_
_entity.id
_entity.type
_entity.pdbx_description
1 polymer ?
#
loop_
_entity_poly.entity_id
_entity_poly.type
_entity_poly.pdbx_seq_one_letter_code
_entity_poly.pdbx_strand_id
1 'polypeptide(L)'
;MKYGIIGTGAIGGYYGARLAYAGKDVHFLLHHDYKQVKEHGLYVKSYQGDFHLPYIHSYASTHDMPICDIVLVCLKTTNNHLLPSLLPPLLHPDTLVVLIQNGIGVEEDVQKQFPLLQLTAGLAFICSAKTEAGVIHHQSYGQINLGNYSCRNQALIKSLLTDFQQAGIEAQEVEYTEARWKKAVWNMAFNGTTVVLDTQTDQLLKNQITYTLIKDLMLEVIHAAKACGAGNITDEFAQTMLDKTLKMPPYSPSMKLDYDFGRPMEIDYIYSRAIQMARKAGYPMKKMEVVEAALRYKELRQHLSSSPSK
;
A
#
# COMPACT_ATOMS: atom_id res chain seq x y z
N MET A 1 4.25 23.82 0.95
CA MET A 1 3.11 22.90 1.23
C MET A 1 3.40 22.17 2.51
N LYS A 2 2.38 21.99 3.34
CA LYS A 2 2.43 21.16 4.55
C LYS A 2 1.92 19.75 4.25
N TYR A 3 2.70 18.77 4.68
CA TYR A 3 2.38 17.36 4.52
C TYR A 3 1.99 16.74 5.85
N GLY A 4 0.85 16.05 5.90
CA GLY A 4 0.46 15.21 7.03
C GLY A 4 0.70 13.72 6.69
N ILE A 5 1.35 12.98 7.55
CA ILE A 5 1.55 11.53 7.40
C ILE A 5 0.69 10.80 8.41
N ILE A 6 -0.35 10.11 7.95
CA ILE A 6 -1.17 9.23 8.78
C ILE A 6 -0.70 7.79 8.56
N GLY A 7 -0.15 7.18 9.61
CA GLY A 7 0.42 5.84 9.53
C GLY A 7 1.91 5.83 9.25
N THR A 8 2.71 6.30 10.21
CA THR A 8 4.19 6.31 10.15
C THR A 8 4.76 4.89 10.38
N GLY A 9 4.30 3.95 9.54
CA GLY A 9 4.83 2.60 9.39
C GLY A 9 5.98 2.55 8.37
N ALA A 10 6.19 1.39 7.73
CA ALA A 10 7.21 1.21 6.70
C ALA A 10 7.03 2.20 5.53
N ILE A 11 5.80 2.37 5.05
CA ILE A 11 5.46 3.20 3.88
C ILE A 11 5.48 4.68 4.24
N GLY A 12 4.66 5.10 5.21
CA GLY A 12 4.58 6.51 5.61
C GLY A 12 5.88 7.02 6.23
N GLY A 13 6.60 6.15 6.95
CA GLY A 13 7.93 6.46 7.47
C GLY A 13 8.94 6.72 6.35
N TYR A 14 8.96 5.90 5.30
CA TYR A 14 9.88 6.08 4.18
C TYR A 14 9.55 7.34 3.37
N TYR A 15 8.34 7.44 2.81
CA TYR A 15 7.98 8.57 1.94
C TYR A 15 7.99 9.90 2.71
N GLY A 16 7.46 9.91 3.94
CA GLY A 16 7.50 11.09 4.80
C GLY A 16 8.93 11.51 5.16
N ALA A 17 9.80 10.55 5.52
CA ALA A 17 11.20 10.86 5.83
C ALA A 17 11.97 11.39 4.61
N ARG A 18 11.74 10.84 3.41
CA ARG A 18 12.36 11.34 2.17
C ARG A 18 11.95 12.78 1.87
N LEU A 19 10.64 13.10 2.02
CA LEU A 19 10.15 14.47 1.86
C LEU A 19 10.76 15.40 2.92
N ALA A 20 10.80 15.00 4.20
CA ALA A 20 11.39 15.79 5.26
C ALA A 20 12.90 16.00 5.06
N TYR A 21 13.63 14.98 4.62
CA TYR A 21 15.05 15.05 4.32
C TYR A 21 15.35 16.01 3.14
N ALA A 22 14.41 16.12 2.19
CA ALA A 22 14.45 17.11 1.11
C ALA A 22 14.00 18.52 1.54
N GLY A 23 13.82 18.78 2.85
CA GLY A 23 13.47 20.10 3.40
C GLY A 23 11.99 20.47 3.26
N LYS A 24 11.10 19.49 3.02
CA LYS A 24 9.64 19.77 3.00
C LYS A 24 9.08 19.82 4.42
N ASP A 25 8.00 20.59 4.62
CA ASP A 25 7.31 20.74 5.91
C ASP A 25 6.39 19.53 6.14
N VAL A 26 6.89 18.52 6.88
CA VAL A 26 6.25 17.22 7.07
C VAL A 26 5.92 16.96 8.53
N HIS A 27 4.67 16.62 8.80
CA HIS A 27 4.11 16.36 10.12
C HIS A 27 3.69 14.88 10.23
N PHE A 28 4.19 14.17 11.25
CA PHE A 28 4.04 12.73 11.37
C PHE A 28 3.11 12.37 12.54
N LEU A 29 2.01 11.69 12.24
CA LEU A 29 1.21 11.02 13.27
C LEU A 29 1.91 9.70 13.64
N LEU A 30 2.29 9.58 14.89
CA LEU A 30 2.94 8.41 15.47
C LEU A 30 2.02 7.76 16.51
N HIS A 31 2.23 6.48 16.79
CA HIS A 31 1.47 5.75 17.80
C HIS A 31 2.41 5.12 18.83
N HIS A 32 2.74 3.86 18.70
CA HIS A 32 3.55 3.13 19.70
C HIS A 32 4.97 3.66 19.86
N ASP A 33 5.56 4.21 18.82
CA ASP A 33 6.93 4.71 18.79
C ASP A 33 7.05 6.24 18.94
N TYR A 34 5.95 6.93 19.34
CA TYR A 34 5.95 8.38 19.47
C TYR A 34 7.07 8.89 20.40
N LYS A 35 7.23 8.30 21.59
CA LYS A 35 8.25 8.72 22.55
C LYS A 35 9.66 8.54 21.99
N GLN A 36 9.94 7.37 21.44
CA GLN A 36 11.25 7.04 20.86
C GLN A 36 11.61 8.00 19.72
N VAL A 37 10.67 8.24 18.78
CA VAL A 37 10.91 9.11 17.64
C VAL A 37 11.02 10.58 18.05
N LYS A 38 10.27 11.02 19.06
CA LYS A 38 10.38 12.37 19.60
C LYS A 38 11.74 12.66 20.23
N GLU A 39 12.35 11.65 20.87
CA GLU A 39 13.64 11.78 21.57
C GLU A 39 14.83 11.56 20.61
N HIS A 40 14.72 10.63 19.66
CA HIS A 40 15.86 10.17 18.86
C HIS A 40 15.69 10.40 17.35
N GLY A 41 14.53 10.94 16.93
CA GLY A 41 14.24 11.15 15.50
C GLY A 41 13.90 9.88 14.74
N LEU A 42 14.04 9.94 13.42
CA LEU A 42 13.68 8.85 12.50
C LEU A 42 14.91 8.44 11.67
N TYR A 43 15.24 7.16 11.71
CA TYR A 43 16.30 6.55 10.92
C TYR A 43 15.73 5.83 9.69
N VAL A 44 16.36 6.05 8.54
CA VAL A 44 16.09 5.29 7.33
C VAL A 44 17.37 4.58 6.91
N LYS A 45 17.40 3.25 7.08
CA LYS A 45 18.43 2.37 6.52
C LYS A 45 18.03 2.01 5.11
N SER A 46 18.83 2.36 4.12
CA SER A 46 18.43 2.25 2.72
C SER A 46 19.60 1.77 1.85
N TYR A 47 19.29 0.84 0.92
CA TYR A 47 20.25 0.43 -0.11
C TYR A 47 20.75 1.61 -0.99
N GLN A 48 20.03 2.74 -0.98
CA GLN A 48 20.40 3.98 -1.67
C GLN A 48 21.25 4.93 -0.81
N GLY A 49 21.58 4.55 0.42
CA GLY A 49 22.27 5.34 1.42
C GLY A 49 21.41 5.62 2.64
N ASP A 50 21.97 5.37 3.80
CA ASP A 50 21.33 5.60 5.08
C ASP A 50 21.25 7.09 5.39
N PHE A 51 20.17 7.52 6.07
CA PHE A 51 20.07 8.88 6.58
C PHE A 51 19.29 8.92 7.91
N HIS A 52 19.54 9.98 8.68
CA HIS A 52 18.92 10.22 9.96
C HIS A 52 18.30 11.62 10.00
N LEU A 53 17.08 11.70 10.47
CA LEU A 53 16.38 12.92 10.81
C LEU A 53 16.35 13.03 12.34
N PRO A 54 17.29 13.76 12.96
CA PRO A 54 17.36 13.83 14.42
C PRO A 54 16.17 14.53 15.05
N TYR A 55 15.47 15.34 14.25
CA TYR A 55 14.25 16.00 14.63
C TYR A 55 13.23 15.91 13.49
N ILE A 56 11.98 15.60 13.84
CA ILE A 56 10.82 15.67 12.97
C ILE A 56 9.62 16.27 13.73
N HIS A 57 8.69 16.88 13.02
CA HIS A 57 7.41 17.30 13.62
C HIS A 57 6.56 16.06 13.88
N SER A 58 6.60 15.57 15.13
CA SER A 58 5.98 14.32 15.57
C SER A 58 4.82 14.58 16.51
N TYR A 59 3.70 13.88 16.32
CA TYR A 59 2.47 14.05 17.07
C TYR A 59 1.88 12.71 17.49
N ALA A 60 1.24 12.66 18.65
CA ALA A 60 0.48 11.50 19.14
C ALA A 60 -1.00 11.58 18.76
N SER A 61 -1.49 12.77 18.37
CA SER A 61 -2.88 13.03 17.98
C SER A 61 -2.94 13.94 16.76
N THR A 62 -3.88 13.70 15.85
CA THR A 62 -4.12 14.60 14.73
C THR A 62 -4.70 15.95 15.14
N HIS A 63 -5.30 16.05 16.34
CA HIS A 63 -5.78 17.33 16.89
C HIS A 63 -4.64 18.31 17.23
N ASP A 64 -3.44 17.80 17.45
CA ASP A 64 -2.24 18.61 17.73
C ASP A 64 -1.46 18.95 16.44
N MET A 65 -1.81 18.32 15.32
CA MET A 65 -1.18 18.56 14.01
C MET A 65 -1.76 19.80 13.35
N PRO A 66 -0.97 20.52 12.52
CA PRO A 66 -1.53 21.60 11.72
C PRO A 66 -2.44 21.08 10.61
N ILE A 67 -3.31 21.95 10.11
CA ILE A 67 -4.02 21.74 8.86
C ILE A 67 -2.99 21.60 7.73
N CYS A 68 -3.20 20.63 6.84
CA CYS A 68 -2.25 20.24 5.80
C CYS A 68 -2.79 20.47 4.38
N ASP A 69 -1.90 20.83 3.47
CA ASP A 69 -2.23 20.93 2.04
C ASP A 69 -2.38 19.54 1.41
N ILE A 70 -1.53 18.60 1.85
CA ILE A 70 -1.52 17.21 1.39
C ILE A 70 -1.45 16.26 2.58
N VAL A 71 -2.32 15.26 2.63
CA VAL A 71 -2.29 14.20 3.64
C VAL A 71 -2.01 12.86 2.97
N LEU A 72 -0.89 12.23 3.33
CA LEU A 72 -0.54 10.88 2.90
C LEU A 72 -1.10 9.87 3.91
N VAL A 73 -2.08 9.09 3.51
CA VAL A 73 -2.64 8.00 4.30
C VAL A 73 -1.91 6.71 3.97
N CYS A 74 -1.09 6.26 4.91
CA CYS A 74 -0.24 5.08 4.81
C CYS A 74 -0.61 3.98 5.82
N LEU A 75 -1.79 4.10 6.45
CA LEU A 75 -2.36 3.03 7.27
C LEU A 75 -2.66 1.80 6.41
N LYS A 76 -2.61 0.62 6.99
CA LYS A 76 -3.20 -0.55 6.35
C LYS A 76 -4.72 -0.39 6.25
N THR A 77 -5.30 -0.93 5.18
CA THR A 77 -6.75 -0.86 4.94
C THR A 77 -7.59 -1.45 6.06
N THR A 78 -7.05 -2.41 6.82
CA THR A 78 -7.65 -2.96 8.05
C THR A 78 -7.94 -1.88 9.12
N ASN A 79 -7.26 -0.74 9.04
CA ASN A 79 -7.41 0.40 9.96
C ASN A 79 -8.21 1.58 9.37
N ASN A 80 -8.85 1.42 8.21
CA ASN A 80 -9.62 2.51 7.57
C ASN A 80 -10.81 2.99 8.41
N HIS A 81 -11.31 2.16 9.33
CA HIS A 81 -12.32 2.55 10.31
C HIS A 81 -11.88 3.70 11.23
N LEU A 82 -10.59 4.00 11.32
CA LEU A 82 -10.05 5.13 12.09
C LEU A 82 -10.05 6.45 11.31
N LEU A 83 -10.18 6.43 9.98
CA LEU A 83 -10.11 7.64 9.16
C LEU A 83 -11.15 8.72 9.55
N PRO A 84 -12.41 8.38 9.95
CA PRO A 84 -13.36 9.38 10.40
C PRO A 84 -12.91 10.23 11.61
N SER A 85 -12.03 9.70 12.45
CA SER A 85 -11.47 10.44 13.58
C SER A 85 -10.13 11.10 13.26
N LEU A 86 -9.34 10.53 12.34
CA LEU A 86 -7.98 10.98 12.06
C LEU A 86 -7.89 12.07 11.01
N LEU A 87 -8.73 12.02 9.96
CA LEU A 87 -8.64 12.94 8.84
C LEU A 87 -9.15 14.36 9.15
N PRO A 88 -10.37 14.55 9.75
CA PRO A 88 -10.98 15.87 9.82
C PRO A 88 -10.12 16.97 10.44
N PRO A 89 -9.31 16.73 11.49
CA PRO A 89 -8.48 17.79 12.07
C PRO A 89 -7.40 18.34 11.13
N LEU A 90 -7.04 17.61 10.07
CA LEU A 90 -5.96 17.96 9.15
C LEU A 90 -6.44 18.65 7.87
N LEU A 91 -7.76 18.74 7.66
CA LEU A 91 -8.34 19.07 6.37
C LEU A 91 -8.77 20.53 6.29
N HIS A 92 -8.57 21.13 5.11
CA HIS A 92 -9.30 22.28 4.61
C HIS A 92 -9.97 21.90 3.27
N PRO A 93 -10.85 22.75 2.69
CA PRO A 93 -11.64 22.38 1.50
C PRO A 93 -10.80 21.94 0.27
N ASP A 94 -9.57 22.41 0.17
CA ASP A 94 -8.67 22.10 -0.94
C ASP A 94 -7.60 21.06 -0.61
N THR A 95 -7.62 20.46 0.59
CA THR A 95 -6.65 19.43 0.96
C THR A 95 -6.72 18.24 0.01
N LEU A 96 -5.58 17.82 -0.51
CA LEU A 96 -5.43 16.57 -1.26
C LEU A 96 -5.11 15.42 -0.31
N VAL A 97 -5.91 14.37 -0.32
CA VAL A 97 -5.63 13.13 0.42
C VAL A 97 -5.14 12.06 -0.54
N VAL A 98 -3.94 11.55 -0.30
CA VAL A 98 -3.29 10.51 -1.10
C VAL A 98 -3.35 9.20 -0.33
N LEU A 99 -4.09 8.22 -0.86
CA LEU A 99 -4.21 6.90 -0.25
C LEU A 99 -3.08 5.99 -0.74
N ILE A 100 -2.03 5.85 0.07
CA ILE A 100 -0.89 4.95 -0.23
C ILE A 100 -1.19 3.59 0.41
N GLN A 101 -2.25 2.97 -0.07
CA GLN A 101 -2.80 1.71 0.43
C GLN A 101 -2.96 0.70 -0.71
N ASN A 102 -2.86 -0.59 -0.39
CA ASN A 102 -3.05 -1.66 -1.35
C ASN A 102 -4.53 -2.01 -1.52
N GLY A 103 -4.86 -2.59 -2.67
CA GLY A 103 -6.18 -3.15 -2.95
C GLY A 103 -7.00 -2.32 -3.94
N ILE A 104 -8.22 -2.77 -4.17
CA ILE A 104 -9.21 -2.20 -5.10
C ILE A 104 -10.36 -1.61 -4.30
N GLY A 105 -10.90 -0.47 -4.74
CA GLY A 105 -12.09 0.16 -4.14
C GLY A 105 -11.84 0.93 -2.84
N VAL A 106 -10.57 1.16 -2.47
CA VAL A 106 -10.21 1.93 -1.26
C VAL A 106 -10.69 3.36 -1.38
N GLU A 107 -10.41 4.01 -2.52
CA GLU A 107 -10.81 5.38 -2.80
C GLU A 107 -12.33 5.54 -2.82
N GLU A 108 -13.03 4.56 -3.40
CA GLU A 108 -14.50 4.54 -3.45
C GLU A 108 -15.11 4.55 -2.04
N ASP A 109 -14.59 3.72 -1.12
CA ASP A 109 -15.13 3.62 0.23
C ASP A 109 -14.77 4.86 1.07
N VAL A 110 -13.58 5.42 0.90
CA VAL A 110 -13.20 6.69 1.56
C VAL A 110 -14.04 7.84 1.01
N GLN A 111 -14.28 7.90 -0.31
CA GLN A 111 -15.12 8.94 -0.91
C GLN A 111 -16.57 8.88 -0.43
N LYS A 112 -17.14 7.68 -0.19
CA LYS A 112 -18.48 7.53 0.40
C LYS A 112 -18.57 8.10 1.81
N GLN A 113 -17.49 7.96 2.62
CA GLN A 113 -17.42 8.51 3.97
C GLN A 113 -17.17 10.02 3.96
N PHE A 114 -16.43 10.52 2.97
CA PHE A 114 -16.02 11.92 2.82
C PHE A 114 -16.32 12.41 1.40
N PRO A 115 -17.58 12.72 1.05
CA PRO A 115 -17.96 12.99 -0.33
C PRO A 115 -17.26 14.20 -1.00
N LEU A 116 -16.77 15.14 -0.20
CA LEU A 116 -16.12 16.37 -0.69
C LEU A 116 -14.60 16.28 -0.77
N LEU A 117 -13.98 15.20 -0.27
CA LEU A 117 -12.53 15.04 -0.31
C LEU A 117 -12.01 14.96 -1.75
N GLN A 118 -10.84 15.54 -1.95
CA GLN A 118 -10.04 15.34 -3.14
C GLN A 118 -9.10 14.15 -2.91
N LEU A 119 -9.29 13.08 -3.67
CA LEU A 119 -8.57 11.82 -3.49
C LEU A 119 -7.66 11.50 -4.68
N THR A 120 -6.49 11.00 -4.37
CA THR A 120 -5.53 10.42 -5.32
C THR A 120 -4.99 9.11 -4.76
N ALA A 121 -4.87 8.10 -5.62
CA ALA A 121 -4.21 6.85 -5.27
C ALA A 121 -2.69 7.01 -5.31
N GLY A 122 -2.01 6.56 -4.27
CA GLY A 122 -0.55 6.39 -4.25
C GLY A 122 -0.19 4.91 -4.41
N LEU A 123 0.28 4.53 -5.58
CA LEU A 123 0.65 3.14 -5.88
C LEU A 123 2.16 2.96 -5.66
N ALA A 124 2.53 2.61 -4.44
CA ALA A 124 3.92 2.40 -4.06
C ALA A 124 4.45 1.03 -4.54
N PHE A 125 5.62 1.02 -5.14
CA PHE A 125 6.41 -0.17 -5.48
C PHE A 125 7.69 -0.12 -4.67
N ILE A 126 7.67 -0.74 -3.49
CA ILE A 126 8.74 -0.63 -2.50
C ILE A 126 8.82 -1.89 -1.65
N CYS A 127 10.04 -2.33 -1.38
CA CYS A 127 10.34 -3.29 -0.31
C CYS A 127 10.86 -2.51 0.89
N SER A 128 10.01 -2.32 1.89
CA SER A 128 10.34 -1.60 3.11
C SER A 128 9.66 -2.23 4.31
N ALA A 129 10.34 -2.20 5.44
CA ALA A 129 9.85 -2.69 6.73
C ALA A 129 10.15 -1.68 7.83
N LYS A 130 9.31 -1.61 8.84
CA LYS A 130 9.63 -0.94 10.10
C LYS A 130 10.16 -2.02 11.05
N THR A 131 11.48 -2.03 11.26
CA THR A 131 12.16 -3.10 11.99
C THR A 131 12.17 -2.87 13.49
N GLU A 132 12.24 -1.58 13.90
CA GLU A 132 12.29 -1.14 15.28
C GLU A 132 11.54 0.20 15.42
N ALA A 133 11.33 0.65 16.64
CA ALA A 133 10.76 1.98 16.90
C ALA A 133 11.66 3.07 16.28
N GLY A 134 11.10 3.88 15.39
CA GLY A 134 11.82 4.94 14.71
C GLY A 134 12.82 4.49 13.62
N VAL A 135 12.85 3.20 13.24
CA VAL A 135 13.79 2.69 12.22
C VAL A 135 13.03 2.08 11.03
N ILE A 136 13.20 2.69 9.87
CA ILE A 136 12.67 2.21 8.60
C ILE A 136 13.79 1.55 7.79
N HIS A 137 13.57 0.32 7.37
CA HIS A 137 14.52 -0.42 6.54
C HIS A 137 14.00 -0.50 5.10
N HIS A 138 14.57 0.29 4.21
CA HIS A 138 14.27 0.34 2.77
C HIS A 138 15.24 -0.58 2.01
N GLN A 139 14.73 -1.72 1.54
CA GLN A 139 15.52 -2.80 0.96
C GLN A 139 15.67 -2.69 -0.54
N SER A 140 14.61 -2.27 -1.27
CA SER A 140 14.65 -2.11 -2.73
C SER A 140 13.48 -1.31 -3.28
N TYR A 141 13.63 -0.82 -4.50
CA TYR A 141 12.68 0.01 -5.25
C TYR A 141 12.43 1.37 -4.58
N GLY A 142 11.18 1.79 -4.41
CA GLY A 142 10.83 3.05 -3.75
C GLY A 142 10.05 4.01 -4.64
N GLN A 143 9.75 3.62 -5.90
CA GLN A 143 8.95 4.41 -6.82
C GLN A 143 7.47 4.46 -6.40
N ILE A 144 6.80 5.55 -6.75
CA ILE A 144 5.37 5.73 -6.51
C ILE A 144 4.68 6.29 -7.76
N ASN A 145 3.56 5.69 -8.13
CA ASN A 145 2.69 6.23 -9.17
C ASN A 145 1.47 6.91 -8.53
N LEU A 146 1.07 8.06 -9.05
CA LEU A 146 -0.11 8.78 -8.59
C LEU A 146 -1.24 8.65 -9.61
N GLY A 147 -2.35 8.03 -9.20
CA GLY A 147 -3.57 7.91 -10.00
C GLY A 147 -4.65 8.85 -9.47
N ASN A 148 -5.04 9.86 -10.25
CA ASN A 148 -6.09 10.76 -9.83
C ASN A 148 -7.45 10.05 -9.76
N TYR A 149 -8.10 10.07 -8.59
CA TYR A 149 -9.44 9.51 -8.40
C TYR A 149 -10.52 10.60 -8.45
N SER A 150 -10.40 11.64 -7.64
CA SER A 150 -11.39 12.74 -7.56
C SER A 150 -10.76 14.11 -7.27
N CYS A 151 -9.45 14.24 -7.43
CA CYS A 151 -8.77 15.52 -7.25
C CYS A 151 -9.14 16.47 -8.40
N ARG A 152 -9.70 17.62 -8.07
CA ARG A 152 -10.07 18.69 -8.99
C ARG A 152 -8.90 19.62 -9.29
N ASN A 153 -7.99 19.79 -8.34
CA ASN A 153 -6.83 20.66 -8.46
C ASN A 153 -5.59 19.89 -8.93
N GLN A 154 -5.45 19.73 -10.24
CA GLN A 154 -4.31 19.04 -10.86
C GLN A 154 -2.95 19.65 -10.49
N ALA A 155 -2.90 20.93 -10.11
CA ALA A 155 -1.66 21.56 -9.69
C ALA A 155 -1.10 20.95 -8.40
N LEU A 156 -1.95 20.47 -7.48
CA LEU A 156 -1.50 19.77 -6.27
C LEU A 156 -0.83 18.43 -6.59
N ILE A 157 -1.38 17.67 -7.54
CA ILE A 157 -0.77 16.40 -7.98
C ILE A 157 0.59 16.66 -8.60
N LYS A 158 0.69 17.67 -9.50
CA LYS A 158 1.96 18.04 -10.13
C LYS A 158 3.00 18.53 -9.12
N SER A 159 2.56 19.33 -8.14
CA SER A 159 3.44 19.78 -7.05
C SER A 159 3.94 18.60 -6.20
N LEU A 160 3.07 17.65 -5.85
CA LEU A 160 3.45 16.45 -5.11
C LEU A 160 4.45 15.59 -5.90
N LEU A 161 4.22 15.40 -7.21
CA LEU A 161 5.17 14.69 -8.08
C LEU A 161 6.55 15.36 -8.07
N THR A 162 6.58 16.69 -8.21
CA THR A 162 7.83 17.47 -8.15
C THR A 162 8.52 17.31 -6.81
N ASP A 163 7.77 17.36 -5.70
CA ASP A 163 8.34 17.21 -4.37
C ASP A 163 8.87 15.79 -4.11
N PHE A 164 8.19 14.74 -4.61
CA PHE A 164 8.72 13.38 -4.58
C PHE A 164 10.02 13.25 -5.39
N GLN A 165 10.06 13.81 -6.60
CA GLN A 165 11.26 13.77 -7.45
C GLN A 165 12.44 14.52 -6.79
N GLN A 166 12.20 15.70 -6.20
CA GLN A 166 13.20 16.45 -5.42
C GLN A 166 13.67 15.66 -4.19
N ALA A 167 12.81 14.84 -3.60
CA ALA A 167 13.16 13.94 -2.51
C ALA A 167 13.88 12.66 -2.98
N GLY A 168 14.21 12.54 -4.27
CA GLY A 168 14.88 11.39 -4.86
C GLY A 168 13.98 10.15 -4.98
N ILE A 169 12.66 10.35 -5.06
CA ILE A 169 11.67 9.31 -5.29
C ILE A 169 11.24 9.38 -6.76
N GLU A 170 11.38 8.28 -7.48
CA GLU A 170 10.81 8.16 -8.82
C GLU A 170 9.29 8.20 -8.73
N ALA A 171 8.65 9.19 -9.35
CA ALA A 171 7.22 9.41 -9.28
C ALA A 171 6.66 9.87 -10.63
N GLN A 172 5.50 9.35 -11.00
CA GLN A 172 4.77 9.72 -12.23
C GLN A 172 3.26 9.67 -12.01
N GLU A 173 2.53 10.44 -12.85
CA GLU A 173 1.08 10.36 -12.94
C GLU A 173 0.68 9.21 -13.88
N VAL A 174 -0.39 8.50 -13.51
CA VAL A 174 -0.89 7.34 -14.27
C VAL A 174 -2.42 7.37 -14.32
N GLU A 175 -3.02 6.64 -15.27
CA GLU A 175 -4.45 6.40 -15.27
C GLU A 175 -4.80 5.50 -14.05
N TYR A 176 -5.76 5.97 -13.25
CA TYR A 176 -6.09 5.41 -11.95
C TYR A 176 -6.54 3.94 -12.01
N THR A 177 -7.56 3.66 -12.84
CA THR A 177 -8.20 2.34 -12.89
C THR A 177 -7.22 1.28 -13.35
N GLU A 178 -6.52 1.56 -14.44
CA GLU A 178 -5.53 0.66 -15.02
C GLU A 178 -4.37 0.39 -14.06
N ALA A 179 -3.86 1.45 -13.40
CA ALA A 179 -2.75 1.33 -12.48
C ALA A 179 -3.11 0.52 -11.22
N ARG A 180 -4.33 0.70 -10.68
CA ARG A 180 -4.83 -0.12 -9.55
C ARG A 180 -4.90 -1.59 -9.96
N TRP A 181 -5.47 -1.92 -11.11
CA TRP A 181 -5.56 -3.29 -11.58
C TRP A 181 -4.20 -3.89 -11.94
N LYS A 182 -3.30 -3.14 -12.58
CA LYS A 182 -1.91 -3.59 -12.84
C LYS A 182 -1.20 -3.99 -11.54
N LYS A 183 -1.36 -3.20 -10.47
CA LYS A 183 -0.81 -3.55 -9.17
C LYS A 183 -1.51 -4.76 -8.57
N ALA A 184 -2.82 -4.90 -8.74
CA ALA A 184 -3.59 -6.04 -8.27
C ALA A 184 -3.16 -7.37 -8.93
N VAL A 185 -2.76 -7.36 -10.21
CA VAL A 185 -2.26 -8.55 -10.91
C VAL A 185 -1.13 -9.23 -10.13
N TRP A 186 -0.14 -8.46 -9.69
CA TRP A 186 0.96 -9.00 -8.90
C TRP A 186 0.52 -9.32 -7.46
N ASN A 187 -0.14 -8.37 -6.80
CA ASN A 187 -0.51 -8.51 -5.40
C ASN A 187 -1.42 -9.71 -5.15
N MET A 188 -2.47 -9.89 -5.94
CA MET A 188 -3.42 -10.99 -5.74
C MET A 188 -2.78 -12.35 -6.03
N ALA A 189 -1.90 -12.43 -7.06
CA ALA A 189 -1.25 -13.68 -7.39
C ALA A 189 -0.21 -14.11 -6.35
N PHE A 190 0.63 -13.19 -5.85
CA PHE A 190 1.72 -13.55 -4.95
C PHE A 190 1.37 -13.45 -3.47
N ASN A 191 0.67 -12.39 -3.02
CA ASN A 191 0.41 -12.19 -1.59
C ASN A 191 -0.29 -13.41 -0.97
N GLY A 192 -1.41 -13.82 -1.55
CA GLY A 192 -2.18 -14.95 -1.00
C GLY A 192 -1.49 -16.28 -1.18
N THR A 193 -0.91 -16.53 -2.35
CA THR A 193 -0.28 -17.83 -2.64
C THR A 193 0.95 -18.07 -1.75
N THR A 194 1.74 -17.03 -1.45
CA THR A 194 2.86 -17.16 -0.50
C THR A 194 2.39 -17.47 0.92
N VAL A 195 1.24 -16.94 1.35
CA VAL A 195 0.63 -17.29 2.65
C VAL A 195 0.08 -18.70 2.63
N VAL A 196 -0.70 -19.07 1.61
CA VAL A 196 -1.38 -20.36 1.53
C VAL A 196 -0.39 -21.51 1.46
N LEU A 197 0.67 -21.36 0.65
CA LEU A 197 1.71 -22.39 0.46
C LEU A 197 2.90 -22.23 1.42
N ASP A 198 2.86 -21.23 2.31
CA ASP A 198 3.91 -20.96 3.30
C ASP A 198 5.31 -20.86 2.69
N THR A 199 5.48 -19.96 1.71
CA THR A 199 6.71 -19.87 0.92
C THR A 199 7.01 -18.45 0.45
N GLN A 200 8.13 -18.24 -0.24
CA GLN A 200 8.54 -16.97 -0.85
C GLN A 200 8.29 -16.96 -2.36
N THR A 201 8.36 -15.77 -2.96
CA THR A 201 8.07 -15.57 -4.39
C THR A 201 8.99 -16.37 -5.32
N ASP A 202 10.28 -16.46 -5.00
CA ASP A 202 11.25 -17.18 -5.80
C ASP A 202 11.01 -18.70 -5.83
N GLN A 203 10.57 -19.28 -4.71
CA GLN A 203 10.25 -20.70 -4.62
C GLN A 203 9.01 -21.05 -5.46
N LEU A 204 7.99 -20.16 -5.46
CA LEU A 204 6.83 -20.32 -6.32
C LEU A 204 7.19 -20.35 -7.80
N LEU A 205 8.17 -19.57 -8.22
CA LEU A 205 8.55 -19.45 -9.63
C LEU A 205 9.57 -20.49 -10.09
N LYS A 206 10.33 -21.12 -9.16
CA LYS A 206 11.27 -22.21 -9.47
C LYS A 206 10.58 -23.54 -9.76
N ASN A 207 9.36 -23.74 -9.29
CA ASN A 207 8.60 -24.97 -9.51
C ASN A 207 7.58 -24.75 -10.64
N GLN A 208 7.58 -25.62 -11.65
CA GLN A 208 6.72 -25.49 -12.83
C GLN A 208 5.23 -25.50 -12.51
N ILE A 209 4.81 -26.27 -11.50
CA ILE A 209 3.39 -26.37 -11.10
C ILE A 209 2.92 -25.04 -10.51
N THR A 210 3.69 -24.48 -9.57
CA THR A 210 3.34 -23.21 -8.93
C THR A 210 3.58 -22.01 -9.87
N TYR A 211 4.56 -22.08 -10.77
CA TYR A 211 4.73 -21.09 -11.84
C TYR A 211 3.47 -20.98 -12.71
N THR A 212 2.94 -22.13 -13.16
CA THR A 212 1.70 -22.19 -13.95
C THR A 212 0.52 -21.65 -13.15
N LEU A 213 0.39 -22.02 -11.87
CA LEU A 213 -0.64 -21.48 -11.00
C LEU A 213 -0.58 -19.97 -10.89
N ILE A 214 0.61 -19.38 -10.62
CA ILE A 214 0.78 -17.92 -10.51
C ILE A 214 0.41 -17.24 -11.82
N LYS A 215 0.86 -17.76 -12.96
CA LYS A 215 0.49 -17.23 -14.28
C LYS A 215 -1.02 -17.24 -14.51
N ASP A 216 -1.67 -18.32 -14.18
CA ASP A 216 -3.12 -18.49 -14.30
C ASP A 216 -3.91 -17.53 -13.41
N LEU A 217 -3.43 -17.32 -12.17
CA LEU A 217 -4.00 -16.34 -11.25
C LEU A 217 -3.86 -14.91 -11.79
N MET A 218 -2.69 -14.56 -12.34
CA MET A 218 -2.47 -13.26 -12.97
C MET A 218 -3.40 -13.04 -14.16
N LEU A 219 -3.56 -14.03 -15.02
CA LEU A 219 -4.47 -13.95 -16.20
C LEU A 219 -5.92 -13.76 -15.75
N GLU A 220 -6.38 -14.45 -14.68
CA GLU A 220 -7.72 -14.24 -14.14
C GLU A 220 -7.92 -12.80 -13.66
N VAL A 221 -6.93 -12.19 -12.99
CA VAL A 221 -7.00 -10.78 -12.56
C VAL A 221 -6.99 -9.83 -13.77
N ILE A 222 -6.19 -10.11 -14.80
CA ILE A 222 -6.17 -9.30 -16.03
C ILE A 222 -7.54 -9.33 -16.73
N HIS A 223 -8.16 -10.49 -16.84
CA HIS A 223 -9.48 -10.61 -17.46
C HIS A 223 -10.57 -9.92 -16.61
N ALA A 224 -10.48 -10.01 -15.28
CA ALA A 224 -11.33 -9.25 -14.38
C ALA A 224 -11.14 -7.73 -14.54
N ALA A 225 -9.90 -7.28 -14.66
CA ALA A 225 -9.57 -5.88 -14.91
C ALA A 225 -10.19 -5.36 -16.20
N LYS A 226 -10.11 -6.13 -17.28
CA LYS A 226 -10.75 -5.79 -18.57
C LYS A 226 -12.27 -5.64 -18.42
N ALA A 227 -12.92 -6.56 -17.72
CA ALA A 227 -14.35 -6.47 -17.44
C ALA A 227 -14.71 -5.24 -16.58
N CYS A 228 -13.81 -4.79 -15.73
CA CYS A 228 -13.97 -3.62 -14.88
C CYS A 228 -13.49 -2.29 -15.50
N GLY A 229 -13.22 -2.25 -16.81
CA GLY A 229 -12.87 -1.02 -17.54
C GLY A 229 -11.37 -0.75 -17.70
N ALA A 230 -10.47 -1.61 -17.20
CA ALA A 230 -9.02 -1.51 -17.40
C ALA A 230 -8.59 -2.31 -18.67
N GLY A 231 -9.13 -1.92 -19.82
CA GLY A 231 -9.01 -2.69 -21.08
C GLY A 231 -7.62 -2.78 -21.70
N ASN A 232 -6.70 -1.87 -21.31
CA ASN A 232 -5.35 -1.81 -21.88
C ASN A 232 -4.35 -2.80 -21.25
N ILE A 233 -4.76 -3.56 -20.23
CA ILE A 233 -3.89 -4.58 -19.62
C ILE A 233 -3.98 -5.84 -20.47
N THR A 234 -2.92 -6.15 -21.21
CA THR A 234 -2.86 -7.34 -22.06
C THR A 234 -2.38 -8.56 -21.29
N ASP A 235 -2.60 -9.75 -21.86
CA ASP A 235 -2.20 -11.02 -21.22
C ASP A 235 -0.66 -11.14 -21.11
N GLU A 236 0.10 -10.48 -22.01
CA GLU A 236 1.56 -10.38 -21.97
C GLU A 236 2.06 -9.68 -20.69
N PHE A 237 1.20 -8.86 -20.05
CA PHE A 237 1.56 -8.23 -18.78
C PHE A 237 1.83 -9.26 -17.68
N ALA A 238 1.11 -10.40 -17.67
CA ALA A 238 1.39 -11.50 -16.76
C ALA A 238 2.82 -12.03 -16.94
N GLN A 239 3.25 -12.28 -18.19
CA GLN A 239 4.62 -12.73 -18.46
C GLN A 239 5.66 -11.68 -18.04
N THR A 240 5.39 -10.40 -18.31
CA THR A 240 6.26 -9.30 -17.88
C THR A 240 6.43 -9.28 -16.36
N MET A 241 5.37 -9.51 -15.60
CA MET A 241 5.44 -9.55 -14.12
C MET A 241 6.20 -10.77 -13.60
N LEU A 242 6.00 -11.94 -14.23
CA LEU A 242 6.76 -13.15 -13.91
C LEU A 242 8.25 -12.95 -14.15
N ASP A 243 8.64 -12.42 -15.33
CA ASP A 243 10.03 -12.18 -15.70
C ASP A 243 10.72 -11.16 -14.78
N LYS A 244 9.99 -10.12 -14.37
CA LYS A 244 10.49 -9.16 -13.37
C LYS A 244 10.67 -9.82 -12.00
N THR A 245 9.72 -10.65 -11.57
CA THR A 245 9.77 -11.31 -10.27
C THR A 245 10.87 -12.36 -10.20
N LEU A 246 11.16 -13.07 -11.30
CA LEU A 246 12.29 -14.00 -11.40
C LEU A 246 13.67 -13.32 -11.19
N LYS A 247 13.76 -12.03 -11.50
CA LYS A 247 15.00 -11.23 -11.31
C LYS A 247 15.12 -10.63 -9.90
N MET A 248 14.07 -10.73 -9.09
CA MET A 248 14.09 -10.25 -7.71
C MET A 248 14.87 -11.22 -6.80
N PRO A 249 15.52 -10.73 -5.74
CA PRO A 249 15.96 -11.60 -4.66
C PRO A 249 14.75 -12.31 -4.01
N PRO A 250 14.98 -13.40 -3.25
CA PRO A 250 13.93 -14.03 -2.47
C PRO A 250 13.13 -12.99 -1.65
N TYR A 251 11.81 -12.98 -1.81
CA TYR A 251 10.97 -11.94 -1.23
C TYR A 251 9.70 -12.50 -0.60
N SER A 252 9.42 -12.06 0.63
CA SER A 252 8.15 -12.28 1.31
C SER A 252 7.27 -11.04 1.14
N PRO A 253 6.15 -11.14 0.42
CA PRO A 253 5.21 -10.03 0.26
C PRO A 253 4.63 -9.55 1.59
N SER A 254 4.09 -8.32 1.61
CA SER A 254 3.58 -7.69 2.83
C SER A 254 2.54 -8.54 3.58
N MET A 255 1.65 -9.20 2.86
CA MET A 255 0.63 -10.09 3.47
C MET A 255 1.25 -11.34 4.08
N LYS A 256 2.31 -11.90 3.47
CA LYS A 256 3.06 -13.02 4.06
C LYS A 256 3.74 -12.59 5.36
N LEU A 257 4.38 -11.42 5.35
CA LEU A 257 4.96 -10.85 6.58
C LEU A 257 3.88 -10.58 7.64
N ASP A 258 2.68 -10.13 7.26
CA ASP A 258 1.59 -9.96 8.22
C ASP A 258 1.17 -11.27 8.84
N TYR A 259 0.99 -12.30 8.02
CA TYR A 259 0.68 -13.63 8.51
C TYR A 259 1.77 -14.17 9.44
N ASP A 260 3.04 -14.11 9.06
CA ASP A 260 4.16 -14.62 9.84
C ASP A 260 4.31 -13.92 11.20
N PHE A 261 3.98 -12.63 11.28
CA PHE A 261 4.03 -11.84 12.51
C PHE A 261 2.70 -11.78 13.28
N GLY A 262 1.70 -12.58 12.90
CA GLY A 262 0.41 -12.62 13.58
C GLY A 262 -0.42 -11.35 13.45
N ARG A 263 -0.22 -10.58 12.40
CA ARG A 263 -0.95 -9.33 12.14
C ARG A 263 -2.14 -9.57 11.21
N PRO A 264 -3.22 -8.77 11.32
CA PRO A 264 -4.35 -8.83 10.39
C PRO A 264 -3.92 -8.65 8.94
N MET A 265 -4.43 -9.50 8.04
CA MET A 265 -4.18 -9.45 6.61
C MET A 265 -5.18 -8.53 5.90
N GLU A 266 -4.76 -7.84 4.84
CA GLU A 266 -5.61 -6.94 4.04
C GLU A 266 -6.48 -7.71 3.01
N ILE A 267 -7.14 -8.78 3.45
CA ILE A 267 -7.89 -9.69 2.55
C ILE A 267 -9.05 -8.95 1.87
N ASP A 268 -9.76 -8.08 2.58
CA ASP A 268 -10.94 -7.40 2.07
C ASP A 268 -10.63 -6.58 0.81
N TYR A 269 -9.64 -5.71 0.87
CA TYR A 269 -9.34 -4.81 -0.24
C TYR A 269 -8.43 -5.43 -1.32
N ILE A 270 -7.59 -6.42 -0.95
CA ILE A 270 -6.76 -7.09 -1.96
C ILE A 270 -7.56 -8.14 -2.73
N TYR A 271 -8.49 -8.85 -2.08
CA TYR A 271 -9.25 -9.96 -2.70
C TYR A 271 -10.74 -9.69 -2.81
N SER A 272 -11.45 -9.55 -1.69
CA SER A 272 -12.92 -9.55 -1.68
C SER A 272 -13.51 -8.45 -2.54
N ARG A 273 -12.97 -7.23 -2.46
CA ARG A 273 -13.44 -6.09 -3.24
C ARG A 273 -13.21 -6.29 -4.75
N ALA A 274 -12.03 -6.75 -5.15
CA ALA A 274 -11.72 -7.03 -6.55
C ALA A 274 -12.65 -8.12 -7.12
N ILE A 275 -12.84 -9.22 -6.37
CA ILE A 275 -13.75 -10.33 -6.73
C ILE A 275 -15.20 -9.82 -6.87
N GLN A 276 -15.67 -9.00 -5.93
CA GLN A 276 -17.03 -8.43 -5.97
C GLN A 276 -17.22 -7.48 -7.17
N MET A 277 -16.24 -6.63 -7.46
CA MET A 277 -16.29 -5.71 -8.61
C MET A 277 -16.31 -6.49 -9.92
N ALA A 278 -15.43 -7.47 -10.07
CA ALA A 278 -15.39 -8.33 -11.27
C ALA A 278 -16.70 -9.10 -11.46
N ARG A 279 -17.27 -9.65 -10.38
CA ARG A 279 -18.57 -10.35 -10.43
C ARG A 279 -19.71 -9.42 -10.87
N LYS A 280 -19.75 -8.18 -10.37
CA LYS A 280 -20.73 -7.16 -10.80
C LYS A 280 -20.57 -6.79 -12.28
N ALA A 281 -19.33 -6.83 -12.79
CA ALA A 281 -19.01 -6.63 -14.20
C ALA A 281 -19.22 -7.89 -15.06
N GLY A 282 -19.77 -8.97 -14.51
CA GLY A 282 -20.07 -10.22 -15.22
C GLY A 282 -18.91 -11.20 -15.33
N TYR A 283 -17.80 -10.96 -14.66
CA TYR A 283 -16.63 -11.84 -14.68
C TYR A 283 -16.37 -12.50 -13.31
N PRO A 284 -16.64 -13.81 -13.13
CA PRO A 284 -16.37 -14.50 -11.86
C PRO A 284 -14.89 -14.89 -11.76
N MET A 285 -14.23 -14.49 -10.66
CA MET A 285 -12.82 -14.82 -10.38
C MET A 285 -12.71 -16.11 -9.57
N LYS A 286 -12.96 -17.26 -10.20
CA LYS A 286 -13.10 -18.56 -9.51
C LYS A 286 -11.83 -19.03 -8.79
N LYS A 287 -10.66 -18.81 -9.39
CA LYS A 287 -9.38 -19.19 -8.79
C LYS A 287 -9.07 -18.28 -7.59
N MET A 288 -9.34 -16.98 -7.72
CA MET A 288 -9.14 -16.01 -6.62
C MET A 288 -10.12 -16.21 -5.48
N GLU A 289 -11.35 -16.65 -5.74
CA GLU A 289 -12.31 -17.04 -4.69
C GLU A 289 -11.75 -18.19 -3.82
N VAL A 290 -11.04 -19.16 -4.42
CA VAL A 290 -10.37 -20.24 -3.68
C VAL A 290 -9.21 -19.73 -2.83
N VAL A 291 -8.38 -18.82 -3.40
CA VAL A 291 -7.27 -18.20 -2.65
C VAL A 291 -7.81 -17.39 -1.48
N GLU A 292 -8.85 -16.58 -1.68
CA GLU A 292 -9.50 -15.80 -0.62
C GLU A 292 -10.02 -16.71 0.50
N ALA A 293 -10.73 -17.76 0.16
CA ALA A 293 -11.27 -18.73 1.15
C ALA A 293 -10.15 -19.37 1.97
N ALA A 294 -9.04 -19.76 1.35
CA ALA A 294 -7.88 -20.31 2.03
C ALA A 294 -7.22 -19.28 2.98
N LEU A 295 -7.13 -18.02 2.57
CA LEU A 295 -6.61 -16.93 3.41
C LEU A 295 -7.50 -16.67 4.62
N ARG A 296 -8.83 -16.62 4.45
CA ARG A 296 -9.80 -16.47 5.55
C ARG A 296 -9.67 -17.62 6.56
N TYR A 297 -9.52 -18.84 6.06
CA TYR A 297 -9.32 -20.00 6.94
C TYR A 297 -7.99 -19.90 7.72
N LYS A 298 -6.91 -19.49 7.07
CA LYS A 298 -5.61 -19.29 7.75
C LYS A 298 -5.67 -18.20 8.81
N GLU A 299 -6.31 -17.07 8.53
CA GLU A 299 -6.50 -15.99 9.49
C GLU A 299 -7.33 -16.44 10.70
N LEU A 300 -8.44 -17.17 10.47
CA LEU A 300 -9.25 -17.75 11.53
C LEU A 300 -8.42 -18.70 12.42
N ARG A 301 -7.62 -19.60 11.83
CA ARG A 301 -6.77 -20.53 12.57
C ARG A 301 -5.73 -19.79 13.43
N GLN A 302 -5.16 -18.71 12.94
CA GLN A 302 -4.17 -17.90 13.66
C GLN A 302 -4.80 -17.25 14.89
N HIS A 303 -6.01 -16.71 14.78
CA HIS A 303 -6.76 -16.15 15.91
C HIS A 303 -7.11 -17.21 16.98
N LEU A 304 -7.46 -18.41 16.56
CA LEU A 304 -7.77 -19.51 17.49
C LEU A 304 -6.53 -20.00 18.24
N SER A 305 -5.36 -20.03 17.60
CA SER A 305 -4.09 -20.45 18.23
C SER A 305 -3.49 -19.39 19.15
N SER A 306 -3.84 -18.13 18.99
CA SER A 306 -3.39 -17.01 19.83
C SER A 306 -4.30 -16.73 21.04
N SER A 307 -5.49 -17.36 21.09
CA SER A 307 -6.36 -17.28 22.27
C SER A 307 -5.83 -18.24 23.34
N PRO A 308 -5.50 -17.77 24.57
CA PRO A 308 -5.08 -18.67 25.64
C PRO A 308 -6.19 -19.69 25.89
N SER A 309 -5.83 -20.98 25.88
CA SER A 309 -6.71 -22.04 26.35
C SER A 309 -7.22 -21.68 27.74
N LYS A 310 -8.55 -21.54 27.84
CA LYS A 310 -9.25 -21.32 29.12
C LYS A 310 -9.08 -22.49 30.05
#